data_2467b65a8c0b9f43092b22c0a4193db3
#
_entry.id   2467b65a8c0b9f43092b22c0a4193db3
#
_cell.length_a   1.000
_cell.length_b   1.000
_cell.length_c   1.000
_cell.angle_alpha   90.00
_cell.angle_beta   90.00
_cell.angle_gamma   90.00
#
_symmetry.space_group_name_H-M   'P 1'
#
loop_
_entity.id
_entity.type
_entity.pdbx_description
1 polymer ?
#
loop_
_entity_poly.entity_id
_entity_poly.type
_entity_poly.pdbx_seq_one_letter_code
_entity_poly.pdbx_strand_id
1 'polypeptide(L)'
;MDTTDLDIVDVLNTVLPFEKHFPGTNYLGPGTRLDLRLDKDGNPFPGNEPTDRVDEAALKHDKAYSRYDDLRNRLKADKEMLFDLYSIKNPTRRERLERCLTVPILFIKRFFGIIILGLMDLFTFLRTLIGSLMLKIFCRGE
;
A
#
# COMPACT_ATOMS: atom_id res chain seq x y z
N MET A 1 -0.86 15.65 15.86
CA MET A 1 0.05 14.51 16.02
C MET A 1 -0.03 13.76 14.70
N ASP A 2 0.92 14.05 13.83
CA ASP A 2 1.03 13.37 12.54
C ASP A 2 1.30 11.90 12.83
N THR A 3 0.26 11.08 12.64
CA THR A 3 0.43 9.66 12.51
C THR A 3 1.10 9.43 11.16
N THR A 4 2.41 9.54 11.12
CA THR A 4 3.21 8.88 10.10
C THR A 4 2.85 7.41 10.23
N ASP A 5 1.90 6.99 9.41
CA ASP A 5 1.49 5.59 9.33
C ASP A 5 2.76 4.80 9.08
N LEU A 6 3.16 4.02 10.09
CA LEU A 6 4.32 3.14 10.01
C LEU A 6 3.98 2.04 9.01
N ASP A 7 4.09 2.37 7.73
CA ASP A 7 3.88 1.40 6.67
C ASP A 7 5.12 0.49 6.64
N ILE A 8 4.89 -0.81 6.64
CA ILE A 8 5.94 -1.83 6.48
C ILE A 8 6.79 -1.54 5.25
N VAL A 9 6.21 -0.93 4.20
CA VAL A 9 6.94 -0.53 2.99
C VAL A 9 7.91 0.61 3.27
N ASP A 10 7.50 1.61 4.06
CA ASP A 10 8.38 2.72 4.42
C ASP A 10 9.52 2.24 5.31
N VAL A 11 9.26 1.28 6.22
CA VAL A 11 10.29 0.61 7.00
C VAL A 11 11.22 -0.19 6.10
N LEU A 12 10.69 -0.98 5.15
CA LEU A 12 11.48 -1.75 4.20
C LEU A 12 12.30 -0.85 3.28
N ASN A 13 11.75 0.28 2.83
CA ASN A 13 12.47 1.25 2.01
C ASN A 13 13.58 1.96 2.79
N THR A 14 13.40 2.16 4.10
CA THR A 14 14.43 2.74 4.97
C THR A 14 15.56 1.75 5.25
N VAL A 15 15.23 0.47 5.43
CA VAL A 15 16.19 -0.61 5.72
C VAL A 15 16.87 -1.12 4.44
N LEU A 16 16.20 -1.01 3.30
CA LEU A 16 16.70 -1.46 2.00
C LEU A 16 16.89 -0.24 1.08
N PRO A 17 18.03 0.45 1.13
CA PRO A 17 18.27 1.68 0.37
C PRO A 17 18.37 1.47 -1.15
N PHE A 18 18.07 0.27 -1.63
CA PHE A 18 18.15 -0.09 -3.05
C PHE A 18 16.78 -0.46 -3.58
N GLU A 19 16.46 0.08 -4.75
CA GLU A 19 15.37 -0.39 -5.58
C GLU A 19 15.57 -1.88 -5.88
N LYS A 20 14.64 -2.72 -5.44
CA LYS A 20 14.70 -4.18 -5.65
C LYS A 20 13.46 -4.64 -6.38
N HIS A 21 13.64 -5.05 -7.62
CA HIS A 21 12.58 -5.65 -8.41
C HIS A 21 12.77 -7.16 -8.55
N PHE A 22 11.65 -7.85 -8.78
CA PHE A 22 11.71 -9.22 -9.25
C PHE A 22 12.51 -9.26 -10.56
N PRO A 23 13.41 -10.25 -10.76
CA PRO A 23 14.29 -10.27 -11.93
C PRO A 23 13.53 -10.09 -13.24
N GLY A 24 13.88 -9.06 -14.01
CA GLY A 24 13.29 -8.73 -15.30
C GLY A 24 11.93 -8.04 -15.23
N THR A 25 11.52 -7.48 -14.10
CA THR A 25 10.39 -6.55 -13.97
C THR A 25 10.86 -5.12 -13.73
N ASN A 26 10.01 -4.15 -14.03
CA ASN A 26 10.31 -2.73 -13.86
C ASN A 26 9.63 -2.12 -12.61
N TYR A 27 8.58 -2.75 -12.09
CA TYR A 27 7.74 -2.20 -11.02
C TYR A 27 7.47 -3.20 -9.89
N LEU A 28 7.67 -4.50 -10.11
CA LEU A 28 7.35 -5.52 -9.12
C LEU A 28 8.46 -5.62 -8.07
N GLY A 29 8.30 -4.90 -6.98
CA GLY A 29 9.23 -4.92 -5.83
C GLY A 29 9.21 -3.63 -5.02
N PRO A 30 9.86 -3.61 -3.87
CA PRO A 30 9.90 -2.43 -3.02
C PRO A 30 10.86 -1.36 -3.56
N GLY A 31 10.52 -0.10 -3.29
CA GLY A 31 11.41 1.04 -3.52
C GLY A 31 11.47 1.54 -4.96
N THR A 32 10.43 1.26 -5.78
CA THR A 32 10.37 1.71 -7.18
C THR A 32 10.48 3.24 -7.31
N ARG A 33 11.48 3.70 -8.04
CA ARG A 33 11.72 5.12 -8.34
C ARG A 33 10.87 5.56 -9.54
N LEU A 34 9.58 5.88 -9.27
CA LEU A 34 8.65 6.34 -10.31
C LEU A 34 9.11 7.65 -10.97
N ASP A 35 9.78 8.51 -10.22
CA ASP A 35 10.35 9.77 -10.70
C ASP A 35 11.39 9.60 -11.82
N LEU A 36 12.05 8.44 -11.86
CA LEU A 36 13.04 8.09 -12.89
C LEU A 36 12.45 7.29 -14.06
N ARG A 37 11.22 6.78 -13.89
CA ARG A 37 10.61 5.81 -14.82
C ARG A 37 9.42 6.36 -15.58
N LEU A 38 8.78 7.41 -15.04
CA LEU A 38 7.55 7.98 -15.60
C LEU A 38 7.76 9.43 -15.97
N ASP A 39 7.07 9.85 -17.03
CA ASP A 39 6.95 11.25 -17.41
C ASP A 39 5.95 12.00 -16.48
N LYS A 40 5.76 13.29 -16.75
CA LYS A 40 4.86 14.16 -15.98
C LYS A 40 3.39 13.73 -16.07
N ASP A 41 3.02 13.01 -17.12
CA ASP A 41 1.67 12.51 -17.35
C ASP A 41 1.50 11.10 -16.75
N GLY A 42 2.57 10.54 -16.19
CA GLY A 42 2.61 9.23 -15.57
C GLY A 42 2.75 8.09 -16.56
N ASN A 43 3.24 8.35 -17.79
CA ASN A 43 3.54 7.30 -18.75
C ASN A 43 4.97 6.82 -18.58
N PRO A 44 5.24 5.53 -18.76
CA PRO A 44 6.60 5.01 -18.73
C PRO A 44 7.47 5.64 -19.82
N PHE A 45 8.69 6.01 -19.46
CA PHE A 45 9.71 6.34 -20.48
C PHE A 45 10.05 5.11 -21.33
N PRO A 46 10.49 5.29 -22.58
CA PRO A 46 10.93 4.18 -23.42
C PRO A 46 11.93 3.26 -22.69
N GLY A 47 11.65 1.96 -22.65
CA GLY A 47 12.42 0.96 -21.93
C GLY A 47 12.03 0.73 -20.47
N ASN A 48 11.08 1.50 -19.94
CA ASN A 48 10.50 1.31 -18.61
C ASN A 48 9.04 0.84 -18.67
N GLU A 49 8.57 0.32 -19.77
CA GLU A 49 7.23 -0.25 -19.87
C GLU A 49 7.09 -1.48 -18.96
N PRO A 50 5.90 -1.75 -18.41
CA PRO A 50 5.65 -2.99 -17.69
C PRO A 50 5.99 -4.22 -18.56
N THR A 51 6.67 -5.19 -18.00
CA THR A 51 7.16 -6.35 -18.74
C THR A 51 6.10 -7.42 -18.96
N ASP A 52 5.08 -7.46 -18.11
CA ASP A 52 3.91 -8.34 -18.20
C ASP A 52 2.73 -7.76 -17.40
N ARG A 53 1.63 -8.53 -17.30
CA ARG A 53 0.40 -8.07 -16.62
C ARG A 53 0.55 -7.97 -15.11
N VAL A 54 1.45 -8.73 -14.49
CA VAL A 54 1.75 -8.63 -13.05
C VAL A 54 2.52 -7.35 -12.78
N ASP A 55 3.51 -7.04 -13.60
CA ASP A 55 4.29 -5.81 -13.52
C ASP A 55 3.43 -4.56 -13.84
N GLU A 56 2.43 -4.69 -14.73
CA GLU A 56 1.44 -3.62 -14.96
C GLU A 56 0.56 -3.37 -13.73
N ALA A 57 0.14 -4.43 -13.04
CA ALA A 57 -0.60 -4.29 -11.78
C ALA A 57 0.27 -3.62 -10.70
N ALA A 58 1.57 -3.94 -10.64
CA ALA A 58 2.52 -3.30 -9.76
C ALA A 58 2.69 -1.80 -10.08
N LEU A 59 2.80 -1.42 -11.35
CA LEU A 59 2.85 -0.01 -11.76
C LEU A 59 1.62 0.78 -11.30
N LYS A 60 0.42 0.23 -11.46
CA LYS A 60 -0.83 0.87 -10.99
C LYS A 60 -0.81 1.05 -9.47
N HIS A 61 -0.37 0.03 -8.75
CA HIS A 61 -0.24 0.05 -7.31
C HIS A 61 0.76 1.11 -6.84
N ASP A 62 1.95 1.17 -7.42
CA ASP A 62 2.98 2.14 -7.09
C ASP A 62 2.54 3.58 -7.38
N LYS A 63 1.81 3.81 -8.48
CA LYS A 63 1.18 5.10 -8.77
C LYS A 63 0.15 5.51 -7.72
N ALA A 64 -0.65 4.57 -7.22
CA ALA A 64 -1.60 4.85 -6.16
C ALA A 64 -0.87 5.20 -4.85
N TYR A 65 0.18 4.46 -4.51
CA TYR A 65 1.01 4.71 -3.33
C TYR A 65 1.73 6.07 -3.38
N SER A 66 2.15 6.52 -4.56
CA SER A 66 2.76 7.85 -4.71
C SER A 66 1.78 9.01 -4.55
N ARG A 67 0.47 8.74 -4.68
CA ARG A 67 -0.59 9.75 -4.55
C ARG A 67 -1.19 9.85 -3.15
N TYR A 68 -1.15 8.76 -2.39
CA TYR A 68 -1.84 8.63 -1.12
C TYR A 68 -0.88 8.26 0.01
N ASP A 69 -0.85 9.10 1.04
CA ASP A 69 -0.04 8.87 2.24
C ASP A 69 -0.84 8.18 3.35
N ASP A 70 -2.17 8.16 3.24
CA ASP A 70 -3.03 7.58 4.26
C ASP A 70 -3.23 6.08 4.09
N LEU A 71 -3.29 5.37 5.21
CA LEU A 71 -3.39 3.92 5.27
C LEU A 71 -4.67 3.37 4.59
N ARG A 72 -5.80 4.09 4.67
CA ARG A 72 -7.06 3.64 4.06
C ARG A 72 -6.96 3.55 2.55
N ASN A 73 -6.42 4.57 1.91
CA ASN A 73 -6.23 4.59 0.46
C ASN A 73 -5.13 3.62 0.01
N ARG A 74 -4.07 3.44 0.81
CA ARG A 74 -3.05 2.41 0.55
C ARG A 74 -3.63 1.00 0.63
N LEU A 75 -4.47 0.69 1.63
CA LEU A 75 -5.18 -0.59 1.70
C LEU A 75 -6.15 -0.82 0.54
N LYS A 76 -6.72 0.26 0.00
CA LYS A 76 -7.55 0.18 -1.22
C LYS A 76 -6.69 -0.17 -2.43
N ALA A 77 -5.53 0.46 -2.58
CA ALA A 77 -4.58 0.14 -3.65
C ALA A 77 -4.09 -1.31 -3.58
N ASP A 78 -3.78 -1.82 -2.38
CA ASP A 78 -3.43 -3.24 -2.17
C ASP A 78 -4.58 -4.17 -2.60
N LYS A 79 -5.83 -3.81 -2.29
CA LYS A 79 -7.00 -4.59 -2.72
C LYS A 79 -7.17 -4.58 -4.23
N GLU A 80 -7.00 -3.43 -4.87
CA GLU A 80 -7.10 -3.29 -6.32
C GLU A 80 -6.02 -4.11 -7.03
N MET A 81 -4.78 -4.08 -6.53
CA MET A 81 -3.71 -4.92 -7.05
C MET A 81 -4.03 -6.41 -6.91
N LEU A 82 -4.52 -6.86 -5.76
CA LEU A 82 -4.96 -8.25 -5.59
C LEU A 82 -6.04 -8.63 -6.59
N PHE A 83 -7.02 -7.75 -6.82
CA PHE A 83 -8.08 -7.98 -7.80
C PHE A 83 -7.51 -8.10 -9.23
N ASP A 84 -6.61 -7.20 -9.63
CA ASP A 84 -5.95 -7.24 -10.93
C ASP A 84 -5.18 -8.55 -11.10
N LEU A 85 -4.40 -8.97 -10.09
CA LEU A 85 -3.65 -10.23 -10.12
C LEU A 85 -4.56 -11.47 -10.26
N TYR A 86 -5.70 -11.50 -9.57
CA TYR A 86 -6.66 -12.61 -9.68
C TYR A 86 -7.41 -12.60 -11.02
N SER A 87 -7.58 -11.45 -11.63
CA SER A 87 -8.28 -11.28 -12.91
C SER A 87 -7.46 -11.74 -14.13
N ILE A 88 -6.15 -11.99 -13.95
CA ILE A 88 -5.29 -12.50 -15.03
C ILE A 88 -5.73 -13.91 -15.43
N LYS A 89 -6.36 -14.02 -16.59
CA LYS A 89 -6.75 -15.31 -17.20
C LYS A 89 -5.55 -15.93 -17.93
N ASN A 90 -5.40 -17.25 -17.81
CA ASN A 90 -4.33 -18.01 -18.47
C ASN A 90 -2.93 -17.40 -18.23
N PRO A 91 -2.48 -17.28 -16.97
CA PRO A 91 -1.19 -16.68 -16.66
C PRO A 91 -0.05 -17.54 -17.23
N THR A 92 0.98 -16.88 -17.73
CA THR A 92 2.23 -17.52 -18.15
C THR A 92 2.91 -18.17 -16.94
N ARG A 93 3.95 -19.01 -17.17
CA ARG A 93 4.72 -19.61 -16.08
C ARG A 93 5.36 -18.56 -15.19
N ARG A 94 5.84 -17.47 -15.80
CA ARG A 94 6.45 -16.34 -15.11
C ARG A 94 5.43 -15.60 -14.27
N GLU A 95 4.30 -15.17 -14.83
CA GLU A 95 3.22 -14.50 -14.12
C GLU A 95 2.67 -15.35 -12.96
N ARG A 96 2.65 -16.69 -13.08
CA ARG A 96 2.28 -17.58 -11.98
C ARG A 96 3.27 -17.49 -10.83
N LEU A 97 4.57 -17.51 -11.11
CA LEU A 97 5.62 -17.40 -10.10
C LEU A 97 5.56 -16.04 -9.40
N GLU A 98 5.46 -14.97 -10.17
CA GLU A 98 5.36 -13.60 -9.65
C GLU A 98 4.13 -13.44 -8.73
N ARG A 99 2.97 -13.96 -9.14
CA ARG A 99 1.75 -13.98 -8.31
C ARG A 99 1.93 -14.81 -7.04
N CYS A 100 2.56 -15.98 -7.12
CA CYS A 100 2.82 -16.83 -5.94
C CYS A 100 3.67 -16.12 -4.88
N LEU A 101 4.53 -15.21 -5.29
CA LEU A 101 5.35 -14.41 -4.36
C LEU A 101 4.62 -13.15 -3.89
N THR A 102 3.93 -12.46 -4.78
CA THR A 102 3.33 -11.14 -4.52
C THR A 102 2.05 -11.23 -3.70
N VAL A 103 1.17 -12.18 -4.03
CA VAL A 103 -0.14 -12.32 -3.38
C VAL A 103 -0.03 -12.53 -1.86
N PRO A 104 0.80 -13.44 -1.34
CA PRO A 104 0.95 -13.62 0.11
C PRO A 104 1.46 -12.35 0.81
N ILE A 105 2.39 -11.63 0.21
CA ILE A 105 2.95 -10.40 0.77
C ILE A 105 1.86 -9.33 0.89
N LEU A 106 1.06 -9.12 -0.16
CA LEU A 106 -0.06 -8.19 -0.16
C LEU A 106 -1.13 -8.57 0.88
N PHE A 107 -1.43 -9.87 1.03
CA PHE A 107 -2.36 -10.34 2.04
C PHE A 107 -1.87 -10.05 3.46
N ILE A 108 -0.63 -10.37 3.76
CA ILE A 108 -0.02 -10.13 5.08
C ILE A 108 -0.03 -8.62 5.38
N LYS A 109 0.45 -7.82 4.43
CA LYS A 109 0.47 -6.36 4.55
C LYS A 109 -0.92 -5.79 4.81
N ARG A 110 -1.90 -6.21 4.00
CA ARG A 110 -3.29 -5.78 4.15
C ARG A 110 -3.91 -6.22 5.49
N PHE A 111 -3.63 -7.44 5.93
CA PHE A 111 -4.11 -7.95 7.22
C PHE A 111 -3.63 -7.08 8.39
N PHE A 112 -2.33 -6.78 8.46
CA PHE A 112 -1.79 -5.90 9.49
C PHE A 112 -2.34 -4.47 9.37
N GLY A 113 -2.46 -3.92 8.17
CA GLY A 113 -3.03 -2.60 7.94
C GLY A 113 -4.49 -2.49 8.43
N ILE A 114 -5.32 -3.51 8.22
CA ILE A 114 -6.70 -3.56 8.72
C ILE A 114 -6.73 -3.58 10.26
N ILE A 115 -5.84 -4.35 10.89
CA ILE A 115 -5.73 -4.40 12.35
C ILE A 115 -5.33 -3.02 12.89
N ILE A 116 -4.34 -2.38 12.30
CA ILE A 116 -3.88 -1.03 12.70
C ILE A 116 -5.02 -0.03 12.59
N LEU A 117 -5.75 -0.01 11.46
CA LEU A 117 -6.92 0.86 11.31
C LEU A 117 -7.98 0.62 12.38
N GLY A 118 -8.31 -0.65 12.66
CA GLY A 118 -9.27 -1.00 13.68
C GLY A 118 -8.86 -0.51 15.07
N LEU A 119 -7.58 -0.61 15.41
CA LEU A 119 -7.04 -0.10 16.67
C LEU A 119 -7.07 1.43 16.74
N MET A 120 -6.78 2.12 15.64
CA MET A 120 -6.86 3.58 15.56
C MET A 120 -8.29 4.07 15.72
N ASP A 121 -9.25 3.42 15.04
CA ASP A 121 -10.68 3.76 15.15
C ASP A 121 -11.19 3.52 16.57
N LEU A 122 -10.79 2.40 17.21
CA LEU A 122 -11.12 2.11 18.61
C LEU A 122 -10.54 3.16 19.56
N PHE A 123 -9.28 3.54 19.38
CA PHE A 123 -8.63 4.56 20.21
C PHE A 123 -9.32 5.92 20.08
N THR A 124 -9.70 6.32 18.86
CA THR A 124 -10.44 7.55 18.59
C THR A 124 -11.82 7.51 19.25
N PHE A 125 -12.53 6.39 19.16
CA PHE A 125 -13.82 6.19 19.82
C PHE A 125 -13.69 6.30 21.35
N LEU A 126 -12.73 5.64 21.97
CA LEU A 126 -12.50 5.71 23.41
C LEU A 126 -12.15 7.14 23.86
N ARG A 127 -11.32 7.85 23.11
CA ARG A 127 -10.97 9.23 23.38
C ARG A 127 -12.19 10.14 23.37
N THR A 128 -13.08 10.01 22.38
CA THR A 128 -14.32 10.79 22.30
C THR A 128 -15.30 10.42 23.39
N LEU A 129 -15.41 9.15 23.75
CA LEU A 129 -16.27 8.68 24.84
C LEU A 129 -15.81 9.26 26.20
N ILE A 130 -14.52 9.19 26.50
CA ILE A 130 -13.93 9.73 27.72
C ILE A 130 -14.14 11.24 27.76
N GLY A 131 -13.87 11.96 26.67
CA GLY A 131 -14.12 13.42 26.58
C GLY A 131 -15.56 13.78 26.85
N SER A 132 -16.55 13.07 26.28
CA SER A 132 -17.97 13.28 26.51
C SER A 132 -18.37 12.99 27.97
N LEU A 133 -17.81 11.94 28.56
CA LEU A 133 -18.06 11.58 29.95
C LEU A 133 -17.52 12.65 30.92
N MET A 134 -16.31 13.13 30.71
CA MET A 134 -15.68 14.17 31.49
C MET A 134 -16.48 15.48 31.43
N LEU A 135 -16.92 15.89 30.25
CA LEU A 135 -17.77 17.05 30.08
C LEU A 135 -19.09 16.93 30.89
N LYS A 136 -19.74 15.76 30.88
CA LYS A 136 -20.96 15.51 31.65
C LYS A 136 -20.72 15.56 33.17
N ILE A 137 -19.56 15.11 33.63
CA ILE A 137 -19.20 15.14 35.05
C ILE A 137 -18.91 16.60 35.49
N PHE A 138 -18.14 17.34 34.71
CA PHE A 138 -17.75 18.71 35.04
C PHE A 138 -18.89 19.72 34.88
N CYS A 139 -19.82 19.55 33.88
CA CYS A 139 -20.94 20.46 33.69
C CYS A 139 -22.18 20.12 34.55
N ARG A 140 -22.21 19.05 35.32
CA ARG A 140 -23.27 18.73 36.30
C ARG A 140 -22.97 19.22 37.73
N GLY A 141 -21.89 19.94 37.91
CA GLY A 141 -21.43 20.47 39.21
C GLY A 141 -21.84 21.93 39.51
N GLU A 142 -22.83 22.49 38.76
CA GLU A 142 -23.44 23.78 39.08
C GLU A 142 -24.90 23.63 39.43
#